data_a4c994c37dfc0fe8267c6cfd96a35a97
#
_entry.id   a4c994c37dfc0fe8267c6cfd96a35a97
#
_cell.length_a   1.000
_cell.length_b   1.000
_cell.length_c   1.000
_cell.angle_alpha   90.00
_cell.angle_beta   90.00
_cell.angle_gamma   90.00
#
_symmetry.space_group_name_H-M   'P 1'
#
loop_
_entity.id
_entity.type
_entity.pdbx_description
1 polymer ?
#
loop_
_entity_poly.entity_id
_entity_poly.type
_entity_poly.pdbx_seq_one_letter_code
_entity_poly.pdbx_strand_id
1 'polypeptide(L)'
;GVVAHIGEDLKKKPGFDLKEGDKIVSLVSLSMTPLKIDKILAIHKDIDRVDIVGKAILFESALYAKMPDDMSEPLALAALDVAGAPAQARKLPKEGDSVLILGANGKSGVLCGWEAMKKVGPKGKVVGVVRNPKQVPGLLELGVYTDVIVADCTKPVEVMEAALAANDGKEYDLSICCVNIESCEMSAILPVHDDGLVYFFSMATSFTKAALGAEGIG
;
A
#
# COMPACT_ATOMS: atom_id res chain seq x y z
N GLY A 1 -14.29 14.46 1.58
CA GLY A 1 -15.50 15.21 1.99
C GLY A 1 -15.16 16.55 2.60
N VAL A 2 -16.21 17.31 3.01
CA VAL A 2 -16.07 18.61 3.68
C VAL A 2 -16.53 18.46 5.12
N VAL A 3 -15.77 18.99 6.07
CA VAL A 3 -16.14 19.01 7.50
C VAL A 3 -17.36 19.91 7.67
N ALA A 4 -18.51 19.32 7.96
CA ALA A 4 -19.78 20.05 8.11
C ALA A 4 -20.02 20.51 9.54
N HIS A 5 -19.54 19.75 10.53
CA HIS A 5 -19.71 20.05 11.96
C HIS A 5 -18.62 19.35 12.77
N ILE A 6 -18.21 19.98 13.85
CA ILE A 6 -17.22 19.48 14.81
C ILE A 6 -17.86 19.50 16.20
N GLY A 7 -17.78 18.36 16.91
CA GLY A 7 -18.27 18.25 18.29
C GLY A 7 -17.57 19.24 19.24
N GLU A 8 -18.30 19.81 20.18
CA GLU A 8 -17.80 20.87 21.06
C GLU A 8 -16.60 20.44 21.94
N ASP A 9 -16.57 19.18 22.36
CA ASP A 9 -15.45 18.66 23.16
C ASP A 9 -14.20 18.50 22.32
N LEU A 10 -14.33 18.14 21.04
CA LEU A 10 -13.22 17.99 20.11
C LEU A 10 -12.59 19.36 19.76
N LYS A 11 -13.40 20.41 19.64
CA LYS A 11 -12.92 21.79 19.42
C LYS A 11 -12.01 22.29 20.55
N LYS A 12 -12.17 21.76 21.76
CA LYS A 12 -11.38 22.14 22.96
C LYS A 12 -10.11 21.30 23.13
N LYS A 13 -9.94 20.25 22.32
CA LYS A 13 -8.82 19.31 22.43
C LYS A 13 -7.52 19.96 21.98
N PRO A 14 -6.45 19.98 22.82
CA PRO A 14 -5.16 20.50 22.41
C PRO A 14 -4.61 19.77 21.16
N GLY A 15 -4.14 20.53 20.17
CA GLY A 15 -3.58 19.99 18.93
C GLY A 15 -4.62 19.56 17.88
N PHE A 16 -5.91 19.73 18.15
CA PHE A 16 -6.94 19.52 17.13
C PHE A 16 -6.94 20.69 16.13
N ASP A 17 -6.79 20.38 14.84
CA ASP A 17 -6.46 21.37 13.80
C ASP A 17 -7.51 21.52 12.68
N LEU A 18 -8.63 20.76 12.74
CA LEU A 18 -9.70 20.86 11.74
C LEU A 18 -10.64 22.04 12.05
N LYS A 19 -11.17 22.60 10.97
CA LYS A 19 -12.23 23.62 10.99
C LYS A 19 -13.40 23.17 10.13
N GLU A 20 -14.59 23.63 10.44
CA GLU A 20 -15.76 23.48 9.58
C GLU A 20 -15.46 24.15 8.23
N GLY A 21 -15.73 23.46 7.14
CA GLY A 21 -15.32 23.85 5.77
C GLY A 21 -14.04 23.23 5.26
N ASP A 22 -13.18 22.65 6.12
CA ASP A 22 -11.97 21.97 5.66
C ASP A 22 -12.32 20.77 4.79
N LYS A 23 -11.58 20.59 3.69
CA LYS A 23 -11.67 19.37 2.89
C LYS A 23 -10.75 18.30 3.45
N ILE A 24 -11.28 17.13 3.68
CA ILE A 24 -10.54 15.99 4.24
C ILE A 24 -10.78 14.69 3.46
N VAL A 25 -9.82 13.78 3.57
CA VAL A 25 -9.93 12.38 3.19
C VAL A 25 -9.93 11.54 4.46
N SER A 26 -10.96 10.72 4.63
CA SER A 26 -10.98 9.71 5.69
C SER A 26 -10.04 8.57 5.31
N LEU A 27 -9.21 8.14 6.26
CA LEU A 27 -8.31 6.98 6.13
C LEU A 27 -8.87 5.76 6.86
N VAL A 28 -10.12 5.84 7.31
CA VAL A 28 -10.83 4.77 8.03
C VAL A 28 -11.70 3.99 7.06
N SER A 29 -11.74 2.67 7.22
CA SER A 29 -12.64 1.79 6.45
C SER A 29 -14.10 2.24 6.55
N LEU A 30 -14.84 2.14 5.45
CA LEU A 30 -16.29 2.42 5.42
C LEU A 30 -17.08 1.54 6.38
N SER A 31 -16.63 0.31 6.65
CA SER A 31 -17.25 -0.59 7.64
C SER A 31 -17.15 -0.06 9.08
N MET A 32 -16.24 0.87 9.34
CA MET A 32 -16.03 1.53 10.64
C MET A 32 -16.56 2.97 10.67
N THR A 33 -17.24 3.42 9.60
CA THR A 33 -17.68 4.80 9.44
C THR A 33 -19.20 4.82 9.23
N PRO A 34 -20.01 5.32 10.17
CA PRO A 34 -21.44 5.52 9.96
C PRO A 34 -21.65 6.47 8.77
N LEU A 35 -22.33 5.97 7.75
CA LEU A 35 -22.55 6.67 6.48
C LEU A 35 -24.04 6.70 6.14
N LYS A 36 -24.56 7.89 5.84
CA LYS A 36 -25.87 8.08 5.24
C LYS A 36 -25.70 8.61 3.83
N ILE A 37 -26.16 7.86 2.85
CA ILE A 37 -26.22 8.28 1.44
C ILE A 37 -27.61 8.85 1.16
N ASP A 38 -27.68 10.14 0.83
CA ASP A 38 -28.91 10.81 0.46
C ASP A 38 -29.18 10.67 -1.05
N LYS A 39 -28.11 10.68 -1.89
CA LYS A 39 -28.22 10.55 -3.34
C LYS A 39 -26.92 10.00 -3.93
N ILE A 40 -27.01 9.10 -4.90
CA ILE A 40 -25.91 8.70 -5.78
C ILE A 40 -25.94 9.62 -7.02
N LEU A 41 -24.83 10.31 -7.28
CA LEU A 41 -24.70 11.24 -8.39
C LEU A 41 -24.14 10.54 -9.65
N ALA A 42 -23.10 9.73 -9.48
CA ALA A 42 -22.46 8.99 -10.56
C ALA A 42 -21.78 7.72 -10.05
N ILE A 43 -21.66 6.72 -10.92
CA ILE A 43 -20.92 5.47 -10.68
C ILE A 43 -19.89 5.34 -11.79
N HIS A 44 -18.60 5.34 -11.43
CA HIS A 44 -17.46 5.21 -12.32
C HIS A 44 -16.84 3.82 -12.13
N LYS A 45 -17.33 2.84 -12.89
CA LYS A 45 -16.93 1.42 -12.75
C LYS A 45 -15.49 1.15 -13.19
N ASP A 46 -14.95 1.97 -14.06
CA ASP A 46 -13.59 1.90 -14.61
C ASP A 46 -12.51 2.26 -13.58
N ILE A 47 -12.87 3.01 -12.55
CA ILE A 47 -11.97 3.48 -11.48
C ILE A 47 -12.51 3.19 -10.08
N ASP A 48 -13.51 2.32 -9.95
CA ASP A 48 -14.13 1.91 -8.68
C ASP A 48 -14.55 3.10 -7.78
N ARG A 49 -15.16 4.14 -8.39
CA ARG A 49 -15.58 5.37 -7.70
C ARG A 49 -17.08 5.58 -7.78
N VAL A 50 -17.66 6.02 -6.66
CA VAL A 50 -19.06 6.47 -6.60
C VAL A 50 -19.10 7.89 -6.05
N ASP A 51 -19.74 8.80 -6.79
CA ASP A 51 -19.97 10.17 -6.35
C ASP A 51 -21.34 10.24 -5.67
N ILE A 52 -21.38 10.75 -4.44
CA ILE A 52 -22.58 10.79 -3.61
C ILE A 52 -22.83 12.17 -2.99
N VAL A 53 -24.09 12.41 -2.65
CA VAL A 53 -24.46 13.36 -1.60
C VAL A 53 -24.79 12.56 -0.36
N GLY A 54 -24.15 12.87 0.74
CA GLY A 54 -24.31 12.11 1.97
C GLY A 54 -23.57 12.72 3.15
N LYS A 55 -23.65 12.06 4.29
CA LYS A 55 -22.99 12.46 5.53
C LYS A 55 -22.31 11.25 6.16
N ALA A 56 -21.11 11.44 6.68
CA ALA A 56 -20.38 10.45 7.44
C ALA A 56 -20.03 11.01 8.82
N ILE A 57 -19.97 10.13 9.82
CA ILE A 57 -19.52 10.47 11.17
C ILE A 57 -18.13 9.89 11.35
N LEU A 58 -17.14 10.77 11.55
CA LEU A 58 -15.80 10.38 11.96
C LEU A 58 -15.70 10.50 13.48
N PHE A 59 -15.29 9.42 14.13
CA PHE A 59 -15.04 9.43 15.58
C PHE A 59 -13.72 10.15 15.89
N GLU A 60 -13.53 10.55 17.13
CA GLU A 60 -12.31 11.23 17.60
C GLU A 60 -11.01 10.50 17.24
N SER A 61 -11.03 9.17 17.29
CA SER A 61 -9.89 8.30 16.95
C SER A 61 -9.71 8.05 15.45
N ALA A 62 -10.61 8.57 14.61
CA ALA A 62 -10.56 8.33 13.18
C ALA A 62 -9.35 9.04 12.55
N LEU A 63 -8.61 8.31 11.72
CA LEU A 63 -7.53 8.88 10.94
C LEU A 63 -8.08 9.63 9.73
N TYR A 64 -7.57 10.82 9.49
CA TYR A 64 -7.88 11.63 8.32
C TYR A 64 -6.65 12.36 7.81
N ALA A 65 -6.70 12.81 6.59
CA ALA A 65 -5.74 13.75 6.02
C ALA A 65 -6.48 14.97 5.46
N LYS A 66 -5.91 16.17 5.63
CA LYS A 66 -6.39 17.34 4.89
C LYS A 66 -6.10 17.15 3.41
N MET A 67 -7.04 17.55 2.57
CA MET A 67 -6.89 17.47 1.12
C MET A 67 -5.74 18.38 0.69
N PRO A 68 -4.72 17.86 -0.04
CA PRO A 68 -3.67 18.70 -0.60
C PRO A 68 -4.21 19.71 -1.62
N ASP A 69 -3.69 20.93 -1.62
CA ASP A 69 -4.13 21.99 -2.55
C ASP A 69 -3.47 21.87 -3.94
N ASP A 70 -2.35 21.14 -4.03
CA ASP A 70 -1.54 20.94 -5.24
C ASP A 70 -1.89 19.65 -6.00
N MET A 71 -2.93 18.93 -5.57
CA MET A 71 -3.32 17.65 -6.15
C MET A 71 -4.82 17.59 -6.45
N SER A 72 -5.20 16.95 -7.57
CA SER A 72 -6.62 16.74 -7.86
C SER A 72 -7.27 15.81 -6.86
N GLU A 73 -8.55 16.02 -6.54
CA GLU A 73 -9.28 15.20 -5.56
C GLU A 73 -9.24 13.69 -5.89
N PRO A 74 -9.44 13.24 -7.16
CA PRO A 74 -9.34 11.81 -7.47
C PRO A 74 -7.95 11.23 -7.23
N LEU A 75 -6.90 11.99 -7.54
CA LEU A 75 -5.52 11.54 -7.32
C LEU A 75 -5.18 11.48 -5.83
N ALA A 76 -5.57 12.51 -5.07
CA ALA A 76 -5.38 12.54 -3.62
C ALA A 76 -6.12 11.38 -2.93
N LEU A 77 -7.36 11.09 -3.32
CA LEU A 77 -8.12 9.95 -2.81
C LEU A 77 -7.42 8.62 -3.14
N ALA A 78 -6.96 8.45 -4.38
CA ALA A 78 -6.27 7.22 -4.81
C ALA A 78 -4.96 6.98 -4.05
N ALA A 79 -4.18 8.02 -3.79
CA ALA A 79 -2.91 7.94 -3.06
C ALA A 79 -3.12 7.72 -1.56
N LEU A 80 -4.04 8.48 -0.95
CA LEU A 80 -4.31 8.41 0.49
C LEU A 80 -5.02 7.14 0.92
N ASP A 81 -5.84 6.54 0.03
CA ASP A 81 -6.49 5.24 0.26
C ASP A 81 -5.50 4.13 0.62
N VAL A 82 -4.31 4.15 0.04
CA VAL A 82 -3.27 3.14 0.24
C VAL A 82 -2.05 3.65 1.04
N ALA A 83 -2.13 4.82 1.66
CA ALA A 83 -1.01 5.49 2.32
C ALA A 83 -0.34 4.68 3.44
N GLY A 84 -1.03 3.70 4.01
CA GLY A 84 -0.47 2.80 5.02
C GLY A 84 0.69 1.96 4.51
N ALA A 85 0.63 1.47 3.27
CA ALA A 85 1.68 0.65 2.69
C ALA A 85 2.99 1.42 2.44
N PRO A 86 3.01 2.56 1.73
CA PRO A 86 4.23 3.34 1.56
C PRO A 86 4.78 3.90 2.88
N ALA A 87 3.94 4.20 3.87
CA ALA A 87 4.40 4.59 5.20
C ALA A 87 5.26 3.49 5.86
N GLN A 88 4.88 2.22 5.71
CA GLN A 88 5.69 1.10 6.18
C GLN A 88 6.93 0.87 5.30
N ALA A 89 6.80 0.98 3.98
CA ALA A 89 7.95 0.91 3.06
C ALA A 89 9.01 1.96 3.34
N ARG A 90 8.64 3.12 3.88
CA ARG A 90 9.57 4.15 4.36
C ARG A 90 10.19 3.81 5.71
N LYS A 91 9.46 3.10 6.59
CA LYS A 91 9.85 2.87 7.99
C LYS A 91 10.67 1.60 8.18
N LEU A 92 10.27 0.51 7.51
CA LEU A 92 10.78 -0.83 7.80
C LEU A 92 12.19 -1.09 7.29
N PRO A 93 12.54 -0.76 6.02
CA PRO A 93 13.87 -1.07 5.52
C PRO A 93 14.93 -0.11 6.10
N LYS A 94 16.18 -0.55 6.06
CA LYS A 94 17.37 0.22 6.43
C LYS A 94 18.15 0.62 5.17
N GLU A 95 19.12 1.49 5.31
CA GLU A 95 20.05 1.83 4.23
C GLU A 95 20.85 0.59 3.82
N GLY A 96 20.85 0.29 2.54
CA GLY A 96 21.55 -0.86 1.97
C GLY A 96 20.74 -2.14 1.87
N ASP A 97 19.53 -2.20 2.47
CA ASP A 97 18.66 -3.38 2.42
C ASP A 97 18.20 -3.70 0.99
N SER A 98 17.86 -4.96 0.79
CA SER A 98 17.16 -5.47 -0.38
C SER A 98 15.67 -5.64 -0.08
N VAL A 99 14.81 -5.09 -0.96
CA VAL A 99 13.36 -5.08 -0.79
C VAL A 99 12.68 -5.70 -2.01
N LEU A 100 11.82 -6.68 -1.78
CA LEU A 100 10.95 -7.28 -2.80
C LEU A 100 9.53 -6.75 -2.66
N ILE A 101 8.92 -6.28 -3.76
CA ILE A 101 7.55 -5.76 -3.74
C ILE A 101 6.67 -6.52 -4.72
N LEU A 102 5.77 -7.34 -4.19
CA LEU A 102 4.78 -8.08 -4.99
C LEU A 102 3.60 -7.17 -5.34
N GLY A 103 3.19 -7.16 -6.60
CA GLY A 103 2.15 -6.25 -7.12
C GLY A 103 2.68 -4.86 -7.45
N ALA A 104 3.90 -4.79 -7.97
CA ALA A 104 4.68 -3.59 -8.20
C ALA A 104 3.99 -2.49 -9.03
N ASN A 105 3.09 -2.86 -9.95
CA ASN A 105 2.40 -1.90 -10.83
C ASN A 105 1.09 -1.35 -10.23
N GLY A 106 0.64 -1.85 -9.08
CA GLY A 106 -0.54 -1.30 -8.39
C GLY A 106 -0.24 0.03 -7.69
N LYS A 107 -1.29 0.76 -7.28
CA LYS A 107 -1.17 2.02 -6.51
C LYS A 107 -0.21 1.85 -5.32
N SER A 108 -0.44 0.82 -4.50
CA SER A 108 0.40 0.53 -3.33
C SER A 108 1.82 0.16 -3.75
N GLY A 109 1.99 -0.68 -4.76
CA GLY A 109 3.31 -1.12 -5.22
C GLY A 109 4.20 0.02 -5.68
N VAL A 110 3.69 0.90 -6.55
CA VAL A 110 4.44 2.07 -7.05
C VAL A 110 4.84 3.01 -5.89
N LEU A 111 3.93 3.31 -4.99
CA LEU A 111 4.22 4.18 -3.84
C LEU A 111 5.18 3.52 -2.84
N CYS A 112 5.07 2.21 -2.62
CA CYS A 112 6.02 1.45 -1.81
C CYS A 112 7.40 1.44 -2.45
N GLY A 113 7.50 1.20 -3.76
CA GLY A 113 8.75 1.26 -4.52
C GLY A 113 9.45 2.60 -4.38
N TRP A 114 8.70 3.69 -4.57
CA TRP A 114 9.22 5.05 -4.37
C TRP A 114 9.80 5.29 -2.98
N GLU A 115 9.08 4.93 -1.93
CA GLU A 115 9.55 5.13 -0.55
C GLU A 115 10.69 4.17 -0.18
N ALA A 116 10.64 2.91 -0.64
CA ALA A 116 11.70 1.94 -0.41
C ALA A 116 13.01 2.39 -1.09
N MET A 117 12.97 2.80 -2.37
CA MET A 117 14.15 3.30 -3.10
C MET A 117 14.83 4.46 -2.38
N LYS A 118 14.04 5.42 -1.88
CA LYS A 118 14.58 6.54 -1.09
C LYS A 118 15.21 6.09 0.22
N LYS A 119 14.65 5.06 0.85
CA LYS A 119 15.07 4.58 2.16
C LYS A 119 16.31 3.72 2.10
N VAL A 120 16.37 2.78 1.16
CA VAL A 120 17.53 1.87 1.02
C VAL A 120 18.75 2.57 0.40
N GLY A 121 18.52 3.65 -0.34
CA GLY A 121 19.59 4.45 -0.94
C GLY A 121 20.36 3.71 -2.07
N PRO A 122 21.49 4.26 -2.52
CA PRO A 122 22.18 3.77 -3.71
C PRO A 122 22.88 2.40 -3.54
N LYS A 123 23.02 1.93 -2.32
CA LYS A 123 23.59 0.61 -2.00
C LYS A 123 22.52 -0.48 -1.85
N GLY A 124 21.27 -0.08 -1.66
CA GLY A 124 20.17 -1.01 -1.53
C GLY A 124 19.60 -1.42 -2.87
N LYS A 125 18.70 -2.38 -2.84
CA LYS A 125 18.03 -2.94 -4.02
C LYS A 125 16.53 -3.00 -3.80
N VAL A 126 15.75 -2.56 -4.77
CA VAL A 126 14.28 -2.68 -4.71
C VAL A 126 13.81 -3.37 -5.98
N VAL A 127 13.27 -4.57 -5.83
CA VAL A 127 12.82 -5.41 -6.95
C VAL A 127 11.29 -5.48 -6.95
N GLY A 128 10.68 -5.15 -8.08
CA GLY A 128 9.23 -5.25 -8.28
C GLY A 128 8.83 -6.55 -8.94
N VAL A 129 7.73 -7.16 -8.50
CA VAL A 129 7.12 -8.33 -9.15
C VAL A 129 5.84 -7.91 -9.86
N VAL A 130 5.77 -8.18 -11.16
CA VAL A 130 4.57 -7.95 -11.99
C VAL A 130 4.17 -9.22 -12.73
N ARG A 131 2.88 -9.35 -13.06
CA ARG A 131 2.38 -10.46 -13.85
C ARG A 131 2.48 -10.20 -15.36
N ASN A 132 2.36 -8.94 -15.77
CA ASN A 132 2.32 -8.55 -17.18
C ASN A 132 3.66 -7.93 -17.62
N PRO A 133 4.41 -8.54 -18.53
CA PRO A 133 5.70 -8.03 -18.99
C PRO A 133 5.62 -6.63 -19.62
N LYS A 134 4.47 -6.22 -20.15
CA LYS A 134 4.27 -4.87 -20.70
C LYS A 134 4.39 -3.76 -19.67
N GLN A 135 4.34 -4.09 -18.38
CA GLN A 135 4.44 -3.12 -17.28
C GLN A 135 5.89 -2.79 -16.91
N VAL A 136 6.82 -3.68 -17.26
CA VAL A 136 8.24 -3.56 -16.88
C VAL A 136 8.90 -2.25 -17.36
N PRO A 137 8.82 -1.87 -18.64
CA PRO A 137 9.49 -0.65 -19.12
C PRO A 137 9.04 0.61 -18.40
N GLY A 138 7.73 0.78 -18.20
CA GLY A 138 7.18 1.96 -17.52
C GLY A 138 7.59 2.06 -16.05
N LEU A 139 7.68 0.92 -15.34
CA LEU A 139 8.13 0.92 -13.94
C LEU A 139 9.61 1.25 -13.80
N LEU A 140 10.46 0.75 -14.70
CA LEU A 140 11.88 1.08 -14.71
C LEU A 140 12.10 2.56 -15.10
N GLU A 141 11.34 3.09 -16.06
CA GLU A 141 11.40 4.50 -16.45
C GLU A 141 11.00 5.44 -15.30
N LEU A 142 10.04 5.03 -14.47
CA LEU A 142 9.65 5.78 -13.26
C LEU A 142 10.77 5.83 -12.20
N GLY A 143 11.77 4.95 -12.27
CA GLY A 143 12.89 4.90 -11.31
C GLY A 143 12.48 4.49 -9.90
N VAL A 144 11.35 3.80 -9.75
CA VAL A 144 10.82 3.33 -8.44
C VAL A 144 11.28 1.92 -8.09
N TYR A 145 12.03 1.28 -8.98
CA TYR A 145 12.61 -0.05 -8.80
C TYR A 145 14.02 -0.10 -9.41
N THR A 146 14.90 -0.87 -8.80
CA THR A 146 16.20 -1.20 -9.39
C THR A 146 16.08 -2.26 -10.47
N ASP A 147 15.11 -3.18 -10.32
CA ASP A 147 14.77 -4.21 -11.27
C ASP A 147 13.29 -4.60 -11.17
N VAL A 148 12.72 -5.17 -12.23
CA VAL A 148 11.33 -5.65 -12.27
C VAL A 148 11.28 -7.03 -12.91
N ILE A 149 10.86 -8.03 -12.16
CA ILE A 149 10.69 -9.41 -12.59
C ILE A 149 9.24 -9.71 -12.98
N VAL A 150 9.05 -10.64 -13.91
CA VAL A 150 7.75 -11.10 -14.35
C VAL A 150 7.48 -12.48 -13.79
N ALA A 151 6.51 -12.59 -12.87
CA ALA A 151 6.14 -13.85 -12.26
C ALA A 151 4.67 -13.86 -11.83
N ASP A 152 4.07 -15.05 -11.72
CA ASP A 152 2.74 -15.25 -11.16
C ASP A 152 2.87 -15.48 -9.65
N CYS A 153 2.36 -14.53 -8.85
CA CYS A 153 2.44 -14.58 -7.39
C CYS A 153 1.67 -15.76 -6.76
N THR A 154 0.91 -16.53 -7.52
CA THR A 154 0.31 -17.79 -7.05
C THR A 154 1.26 -18.99 -7.16
N LYS A 155 2.46 -18.77 -7.70
CA LYS A 155 3.50 -19.79 -7.91
C LYS A 155 4.77 -19.46 -7.12
N PRO A 156 4.81 -19.83 -5.83
CA PRO A 156 5.83 -19.34 -4.90
C PRO A 156 7.26 -19.73 -5.28
N VAL A 157 7.50 -20.92 -5.81
CA VAL A 157 8.85 -21.35 -6.21
C VAL A 157 9.35 -20.55 -7.42
N GLU A 158 8.49 -20.33 -8.43
CA GLU A 158 8.86 -19.51 -9.60
C GLU A 158 9.18 -18.06 -9.17
N VAL A 159 8.40 -17.49 -8.23
CA VAL A 159 8.68 -16.15 -7.70
C VAL A 159 9.99 -16.12 -6.93
N MET A 160 10.25 -17.10 -6.06
CA MET A 160 11.49 -17.20 -5.29
C MET A 160 12.71 -17.27 -6.22
N GLU A 161 12.73 -18.19 -7.18
CA GLU A 161 13.84 -18.35 -8.12
C GLU A 161 14.12 -17.07 -8.90
N ALA A 162 13.08 -16.43 -9.44
CA ALA A 162 13.22 -15.17 -10.17
C ALA A 162 13.69 -14.03 -9.27
N ALA A 163 13.18 -13.95 -8.04
CA ALA A 163 13.54 -12.92 -7.07
C ALA A 163 14.99 -13.06 -6.62
N LEU A 164 15.46 -14.28 -6.29
CA LEU A 164 16.85 -14.53 -5.94
C LEU A 164 17.79 -14.21 -7.10
N ALA A 165 17.44 -14.61 -8.33
CA ALA A 165 18.23 -14.26 -9.52
C ALA A 165 18.38 -12.74 -9.69
N ALA A 166 17.32 -11.95 -9.44
CA ALA A 166 17.36 -10.50 -9.50
C ALA A 166 18.15 -9.87 -8.34
N ASN A 167 18.39 -10.59 -7.24
CA ASN A 167 19.14 -10.14 -6.08
C ASN A 167 20.53 -10.82 -5.94
N ASP A 168 21.16 -11.14 -7.06
CA ASP A 168 22.49 -11.75 -7.10
C ASP A 168 22.59 -13.08 -6.32
N GLY A 169 21.50 -13.86 -6.30
CA GLY A 169 21.37 -15.13 -5.58
C GLY A 169 21.16 -15.00 -4.08
N LYS A 170 20.92 -13.79 -3.56
CA LYS A 170 20.74 -13.52 -2.13
C LYS A 170 19.25 -13.40 -1.80
N GLU A 171 18.88 -13.82 -0.61
CA GLU A 171 17.58 -13.57 -0.01
C GLU A 171 17.37 -12.09 0.34
N TYR A 172 16.12 -11.69 0.52
CA TYR A 172 15.75 -10.31 0.77
C TYR A 172 15.63 -10.01 2.27
N ASP A 173 15.96 -8.78 2.64
CA ASP A 173 15.75 -8.26 4.01
C ASP A 173 14.29 -7.95 4.29
N LEU A 174 13.53 -7.54 3.26
CA LEU A 174 12.12 -7.19 3.37
C LEU A 174 11.34 -7.62 2.13
N SER A 175 10.17 -8.22 2.33
CA SER A 175 9.16 -8.42 1.30
C SER A 175 7.87 -7.68 1.64
N ILE A 176 7.28 -6.99 0.66
CA ILE A 176 6.00 -6.27 0.79
C ILE A 176 5.00 -6.86 -0.20
N CYS A 177 3.93 -7.48 0.30
CA CYS A 177 2.87 -8.04 -0.53
C CYS A 177 1.72 -7.04 -0.70
N CYS A 178 1.62 -6.45 -1.89
CA CYS A 178 0.54 -5.55 -2.31
C CYS A 178 -0.42 -6.23 -3.31
N VAL A 179 -0.27 -7.54 -3.56
CA VAL A 179 -1.12 -8.29 -4.51
C VAL A 179 -2.45 -8.63 -3.87
N ASN A 180 -3.55 -8.22 -4.47
CA ASN A 180 -4.89 -8.53 -3.99
C ASN A 180 -5.44 -9.82 -4.66
N ILE A 181 -4.70 -10.92 -4.53
CA ILE A 181 -5.03 -12.26 -5.03
C ILE A 181 -4.75 -13.25 -3.90
N GLU A 182 -5.61 -14.25 -3.75
CA GLU A 182 -5.42 -15.32 -2.76
C GLU A 182 -4.20 -16.20 -3.07
N SER A 183 -3.63 -16.80 -2.05
CA SER A 183 -2.52 -17.77 -2.11
C SER A 183 -1.19 -17.18 -2.62
N CYS A 184 -0.93 -15.90 -2.33
CA CYS A 184 0.34 -15.24 -2.59
C CYS A 184 1.29 -15.19 -1.37
N GLU A 185 0.88 -15.74 -0.22
CA GLU A 185 1.61 -15.62 1.03
C GLU A 185 3.02 -16.22 0.92
N MET A 186 3.13 -17.44 0.40
CA MET A 186 4.42 -18.13 0.25
C MET A 186 5.33 -17.45 -0.77
N SER A 187 4.78 -16.78 -1.77
CA SER A 187 5.58 -15.97 -2.72
C SER A 187 6.23 -14.76 -2.08
N ALA A 188 5.64 -14.24 -1.02
CA ALA A 188 6.22 -13.15 -0.23
C ALA A 188 7.23 -13.67 0.82
N ILE A 189 7.04 -14.89 1.34
CA ILE A 189 7.83 -15.45 2.43
C ILE A 189 9.12 -16.10 1.91
N LEU A 190 9.03 -17.02 0.94
CA LEU A 190 10.17 -17.84 0.47
C LEU A 190 11.42 -17.05 0.02
N PRO A 191 11.29 -15.85 -0.58
CA PRO A 191 12.49 -15.09 -0.99
C PRO A 191 13.20 -14.36 0.15
N VAL A 192 12.67 -14.38 1.38
CA VAL A 192 13.18 -13.61 2.53
C VAL A 192 13.99 -14.51 3.45
N HIS A 193 15.12 -14.03 3.97
CA HIS A 193 15.96 -14.78 4.91
C HIS A 193 15.30 -14.87 6.29
N ASP A 194 15.79 -15.79 7.16
CA ASP A 194 15.19 -16.15 8.46
C ASP A 194 14.95 -14.93 9.39
N ASP A 195 15.89 -13.99 9.45
CA ASP A 195 15.78 -12.76 10.24
C ASP A 195 15.10 -11.61 9.48
N GLY A 196 14.62 -11.85 8.27
CA GLY A 196 14.01 -10.85 7.42
C GLY A 196 12.55 -10.55 7.80
N LEU A 197 11.95 -9.59 7.13
CA LEU A 197 10.60 -9.12 7.44
C LEU A 197 9.67 -9.31 6.25
N VAL A 198 8.47 -9.83 6.48
CA VAL A 198 7.41 -9.88 5.47
C VAL A 198 6.24 -9.01 5.91
N TYR A 199 5.88 -8.03 5.10
CA TYR A 199 4.76 -7.14 5.34
C TYR A 199 3.60 -7.44 4.38
N PHE A 200 2.49 -7.92 4.91
CA PHE A 200 1.26 -8.15 4.16
C PHE A 200 0.33 -6.95 4.25
N PHE A 201 0.10 -6.29 3.12
CA PHE A 201 -0.82 -5.16 3.01
C PHE A 201 -2.14 -5.54 2.32
N SER A 202 -2.14 -6.62 1.55
CA SER A 202 -3.30 -7.06 0.78
C SER A 202 -4.45 -7.57 1.66
N MET A 203 -5.67 -7.20 1.31
CA MET A 203 -6.89 -7.72 1.94
C MET A 203 -7.19 -9.19 1.57
N ALA A 204 -6.59 -9.72 0.51
CA ALA A 204 -6.71 -11.13 0.12
C ALA A 204 -5.80 -12.07 0.93
N THR A 205 -4.94 -11.52 1.79
CA THR A 205 -4.00 -12.31 2.61
C THR A 205 -4.73 -13.17 3.63
N SER A 206 -4.44 -14.47 3.64
CA SER A 206 -4.80 -15.38 4.71
C SER A 206 -3.74 -15.35 5.81
N PHE A 207 -4.03 -14.70 6.93
CA PHE A 207 -3.08 -14.62 8.05
C PHE A 207 -2.71 -15.99 8.62
N THR A 208 -3.62 -16.96 8.59
CA THR A 208 -3.33 -18.34 8.99
C THR A 208 -2.29 -18.99 8.07
N LYS A 209 -2.45 -18.85 6.73
CA LYS A 209 -1.46 -19.37 5.78
C LYS A 209 -0.11 -18.66 5.91
N ALA A 210 -0.13 -17.35 6.13
CA ALA A 210 1.10 -16.58 6.32
C ALA A 210 1.87 -17.03 7.58
N ALA A 211 1.18 -17.17 8.71
CA ALA A 211 1.79 -17.62 9.96
C ALA A 211 2.35 -19.05 9.86
N LEU A 212 1.55 -20.00 9.34
CA LEU A 212 1.99 -21.40 9.19
C LEU A 212 3.12 -21.54 8.14
N GLY A 213 3.09 -20.71 7.09
CA GLY A 213 4.14 -20.69 6.08
C GLY A 213 5.47 -20.23 6.66
N ALA A 214 5.47 -19.17 7.44
CA ALA A 214 6.67 -18.65 8.10
C ALA A 214 7.23 -19.67 9.11
N GLU A 215 6.36 -20.31 9.94
CA GLU A 215 6.77 -21.33 10.90
C GLU A 215 7.43 -22.56 10.23
N GLY A 216 7.00 -22.89 9.01
CA GLY A 216 7.52 -24.06 8.28
C GLY A 216 8.88 -23.86 7.60
N ILE A 217 9.41 -22.62 7.59
CA ILE A 217 10.66 -22.24 6.91
C ILE A 217 11.73 -21.81 7.91
N GLY A 218 11.31 -21.23 9.05
CA GLY A 218 12.21 -20.68 10.08
C GLY A 218 12.74 -21.72 11.06
#